data_6b2fefa1bb415027ebdf6d5749b7fd5e
#
_entry.id   6b2fefa1bb415027ebdf6d5749b7fd5e
#
_cell.length_a   1.000
_cell.length_b   1.000
_cell.length_c   1.000
_cell.angle_alpha   90.00
_cell.angle_beta   90.00
_cell.angle_gamma   90.00
#
_symmetry.space_group_name_H-M   'P 1'
#
loop_
_entity.id
_entity.type
_entity.pdbx_description
1 polymer ?
#
loop_
_entity_poly.entity_id
_entity_poly.type
_entity_poly.pdbx_seq_one_letter_code
_entity_poly.pdbx_strand_id
1 'polypeptide(L)'
;MKGFDSKYKDLPDYILKITHQIWEEKDVESINQFYAKGMPTRSPQGVIYGAEPVVKATYATLKEFPDRQLLGEDVIWIGNDDEGYFSSHRIFTRATHANLGVYGEPTGKKLSYRVIADCACRNNQVYDEWLVRDQGAIVRQLDIDPQKYAHKLIQDEGGIDKCTIPFNQNTPNEVPSDGIYTPPIISKENIGIRYAEILKQIFSNETNAIKKNYDRAIQQEQPGGFTGHGREEVTTFWNTFISAFPDSKFTIEHISYTEEKNQASKAAIRWSLVGPHSGKGSFGNPSNAPVYVMGISHAEFGPRGIKNEWVLFDETIIW
;
A
#
# COMPACT_ATOMS: atom_id res chain seq x y z
N MET A 1 13.21 17.41 14.03
CA MET A 1 13.56 16.00 13.80
C MET A 1 15.08 15.88 13.74
N LYS A 2 15.66 15.10 14.68
CA LYS A 2 17.11 14.88 14.77
C LYS A 2 17.65 14.19 13.50
N GLY A 3 18.75 14.70 12.95
CA GLY A 3 19.38 14.15 11.75
C GLY A 3 18.69 14.51 10.43
N PHE A 4 17.60 15.29 10.47
CA PHE A 4 16.97 15.82 9.26
C PHE A 4 17.43 17.27 8.99
N ASP A 5 17.40 17.64 7.73
CA ASP A 5 17.68 19.00 7.30
C ASP A 5 16.65 19.96 7.92
N SER A 6 17.11 21.10 8.43
CA SER A 6 16.28 22.11 9.08
C SER A 6 15.22 22.75 8.17
N LYS A 7 15.30 22.56 6.87
CA LYS A 7 14.26 22.97 5.91
C LYS A 7 12.95 22.19 6.03
N TYR A 8 12.99 21.03 6.71
CA TYR A 8 11.81 20.19 6.92
C TYR A 8 11.22 20.46 8.31
N LYS A 9 9.98 20.91 8.32
CA LYS A 9 9.24 21.27 9.53
C LYS A 9 8.92 20.07 10.43
N ASP A 10 8.45 19.00 9.81
CA ASP A 10 8.01 17.75 10.43
C ASP A 10 8.12 16.59 9.40
N LEU A 11 7.78 15.38 9.81
CA LEU A 11 7.83 14.22 8.92
C LEU A 11 6.89 14.33 7.71
N PRO A 12 5.63 14.75 7.84
CA PRO A 12 4.79 15.02 6.68
C PRO A 12 5.40 15.99 5.67
N ASP A 13 5.96 17.10 6.15
CA ASP A 13 6.63 18.08 5.27
C ASP A 13 7.84 17.48 4.56
N TYR A 14 8.63 16.65 5.24
CA TYR A 14 9.73 15.89 4.63
C TYR A 14 9.23 14.96 3.52
N ILE A 15 8.27 14.09 3.82
CA ILE A 15 7.73 13.10 2.88
C ILE A 15 7.11 13.78 1.65
N LEU A 16 6.30 14.82 1.86
CA LEU A 16 5.66 15.55 0.75
C LEU A 16 6.68 16.26 -0.14
N LYS A 17 7.70 16.88 0.44
CA LYS A 17 8.74 17.59 -0.32
C LYS A 17 9.64 16.66 -1.12
N ILE A 18 10.09 15.54 -0.54
CA ILE A 18 10.90 14.59 -1.31
C ILE A 18 10.08 13.90 -2.40
N THR A 19 8.80 13.59 -2.14
CA THR A 19 7.89 13.08 -3.15
C THR A 19 7.72 14.07 -4.30
N HIS A 20 7.49 15.34 -3.99
CA HIS A 20 7.38 16.40 -5.00
C HIS A 20 8.67 16.54 -5.83
N GLN A 21 9.83 16.66 -5.17
CA GLN A 21 11.12 16.80 -5.85
C GLN A 21 11.39 15.63 -6.80
N ILE A 22 11.25 14.39 -6.32
CA ILE A 22 11.58 13.18 -7.11
C ILE A 22 10.62 13.01 -8.29
N TRP A 23 9.30 13.09 -8.05
CA TRP A 23 8.31 12.63 -9.03
C TRP A 23 7.54 13.74 -9.72
N GLU A 24 7.34 14.91 -9.11
CA GLU A 24 6.68 16.05 -9.75
C GLU A 24 7.68 16.93 -10.51
N GLU A 25 8.81 17.30 -9.89
CA GLU A 25 9.91 18.01 -10.55
C GLU A 25 10.75 17.08 -11.43
N LYS A 26 10.55 15.74 -11.30
CA LYS A 26 11.27 14.70 -12.06
C LYS A 26 12.78 14.71 -11.82
N ASP A 27 13.20 15.13 -10.63
CA ASP A 27 14.58 15.01 -10.16
C ASP A 27 14.83 13.58 -9.65
N VAL A 28 14.74 12.61 -10.59
CA VAL A 28 14.79 11.17 -10.28
C VAL A 28 16.11 10.78 -9.62
N GLU A 29 17.20 11.42 -9.98
CA GLU A 29 18.53 11.11 -9.41
C GLU A 29 18.62 11.47 -7.92
N SER A 30 17.76 12.36 -7.41
CA SER A 30 17.68 12.68 -5.98
C SER A 30 17.22 11.50 -5.11
N ILE A 31 16.65 10.43 -5.69
CA ILE A 31 16.43 9.15 -5.01
C ILE A 31 17.71 8.66 -4.34
N ASN A 32 18.87 8.80 -5.00
CA ASN A 32 20.16 8.39 -4.44
C ASN A 32 20.55 9.18 -3.17
N GLN A 33 19.98 10.38 -2.97
CA GLN A 33 20.19 11.17 -1.77
C GLN A 33 19.22 10.75 -0.64
N PHE A 34 17.95 10.52 -1.00
CA PHE A 34 16.88 10.30 -0.03
C PHE A 34 16.68 8.84 0.37
N TYR A 35 17.22 7.89 -0.38
CA TYR A 35 17.13 6.48 -0.08
C TYR A 35 18.46 5.97 0.48
N ALA A 36 18.40 5.28 1.62
CA ALA A 36 19.60 4.74 2.25
C ALA A 36 20.21 3.63 1.38
N LYS A 37 21.54 3.54 1.44
CA LYS A 37 22.29 2.51 0.69
C LYS A 37 21.82 1.12 1.10
N GLY A 38 21.40 0.32 0.10
CA GLY A 38 20.98 -1.06 0.32
C GLY A 38 19.63 -1.24 0.99
N MET A 39 18.84 -0.15 1.17
CA MET A 39 17.51 -0.26 1.74
C MET A 39 16.60 -1.19 0.92
N PRO A 40 15.75 -1.98 1.58
CA PRO A 40 14.73 -2.75 0.89
C PRO A 40 13.53 -1.89 0.51
N THR A 41 13.04 -2.04 -0.71
CA THR A 41 11.69 -1.63 -1.11
C THR A 41 10.88 -2.89 -1.36
N ARG A 42 9.87 -3.12 -0.54
CA ARG A 42 8.98 -4.28 -0.59
C ARG A 42 7.68 -3.91 -1.28
N SER A 43 7.26 -4.75 -2.20
CA SER A 43 5.97 -4.61 -2.89
C SER A 43 5.29 -5.97 -3.00
N PRO A 44 4.02 -6.04 -3.38
CA PRO A 44 3.37 -7.31 -3.67
C PRO A 44 4.11 -8.17 -4.71
N GLN A 45 4.90 -7.55 -5.60
CA GLN A 45 5.68 -8.25 -6.63
C GLN A 45 7.06 -8.73 -6.16
N GLY A 46 7.47 -8.40 -4.94
CA GLY A 46 8.77 -8.82 -4.40
C GLY A 46 9.54 -7.71 -3.73
N VAL A 47 10.84 -7.93 -3.56
CA VAL A 47 11.75 -7.01 -2.86
C VAL A 47 12.88 -6.59 -3.79
N ILE A 48 13.16 -5.30 -3.83
CA ILE A 48 14.34 -4.75 -4.49
C ILE A 48 15.21 -4.03 -3.44
N TYR A 49 16.51 -3.95 -3.67
CA TYR A 49 17.46 -3.40 -2.71
C TYR A 49 18.22 -2.21 -3.29
N GLY A 50 18.29 -1.13 -2.52
CA GLY A 50 19.01 0.09 -2.85
C GLY A 50 18.29 1.05 -3.79
N ALA A 51 18.87 2.21 -4.01
CA ALA A 51 18.27 3.30 -4.79
C ALA A 51 18.27 3.02 -6.31
N GLU A 52 19.30 2.37 -6.85
CA GLU A 52 19.47 2.18 -8.30
C GLU A 52 18.28 1.45 -8.98
N PRO A 53 17.75 0.32 -8.47
CA PRO A 53 16.56 -0.30 -9.04
C PRO A 53 15.32 0.61 -9.00
N VAL A 54 15.17 1.43 -7.94
CA VAL A 54 14.06 2.39 -7.81
C VAL A 54 14.19 3.49 -8.86
N VAL A 55 15.38 4.05 -9.06
CA VAL A 55 15.69 5.02 -10.13
C VAL A 55 15.33 4.45 -11.49
N LYS A 56 15.79 3.24 -11.80
CA LYS A 56 15.50 2.56 -13.08
C LYS A 56 14.01 2.34 -13.29
N ALA A 57 13.29 1.86 -12.27
CA ALA A 57 11.84 1.65 -12.33
C ALA A 57 11.08 2.98 -12.50
N THR A 58 11.55 4.06 -11.87
CA THR A 58 10.97 5.39 -12.00
C THR A 58 11.11 5.92 -13.42
N TYR A 59 12.30 5.82 -14.02
CA TYR A 59 12.50 6.21 -15.44
C TYR A 59 11.65 5.38 -16.40
N ALA A 60 11.55 4.07 -16.18
CA ALA A 60 10.68 3.21 -16.99
C ALA A 60 9.22 3.64 -16.92
N THR A 61 8.73 3.96 -15.71
CA THR A 61 7.37 4.47 -15.51
C THR A 61 7.17 5.84 -16.18
N LEU A 62 8.12 6.77 -16.04
CA LEU A 62 8.03 8.10 -16.67
C LEU A 62 8.14 8.03 -18.19
N LYS A 63 8.84 7.03 -18.74
CA LYS A 63 8.85 6.79 -20.19
C LYS A 63 7.45 6.39 -20.69
N GLU A 64 6.75 5.51 -19.99
CA GLU A 64 5.41 5.03 -20.36
C GLU A 64 4.35 6.11 -20.09
N PHE A 65 4.47 6.82 -18.97
CA PHE A 65 3.57 7.86 -18.46
C PHE A 65 4.28 9.18 -18.24
N PRO A 66 4.63 9.95 -19.29
CA PRO A 66 5.49 11.14 -19.19
C PRO A 66 4.87 12.30 -18.42
N ASP A 67 3.54 12.37 -18.34
CA ASP A 67 2.77 13.39 -17.62
C ASP A 67 2.33 12.93 -16.21
N ARG A 68 2.85 11.81 -15.71
CA ARG A 68 2.49 11.25 -14.41
C ARG A 68 2.68 12.28 -13.30
N GLN A 69 1.65 12.39 -12.45
CA GLN A 69 1.63 13.22 -11.23
C GLN A 69 1.38 12.35 -10.00
N LEU A 70 2.06 12.65 -8.90
CA LEU A 70 1.89 12.01 -7.60
C LEU A 70 1.41 13.04 -6.57
N LEU A 71 0.11 13.11 -6.39
CA LEU A 71 -0.53 14.07 -5.50
C LEU A 71 -0.69 13.45 -4.10
N GLY A 72 0.05 13.95 -3.12
CA GLY A 72 -0.08 13.52 -1.73
C GLY A 72 -1.47 13.83 -1.18
N GLU A 73 -2.23 12.79 -0.78
CA GLU A 73 -3.55 12.96 -0.16
C GLU A 73 -3.44 13.07 1.36
N ASP A 74 -2.58 12.26 1.99
CA ASP A 74 -2.42 12.22 3.44
C ASP A 74 -1.10 11.53 3.85
N VAL A 75 -0.56 11.94 5.00
CA VAL A 75 0.59 11.30 5.64
C VAL A 75 0.22 11.01 7.10
N ILE A 76 -0.04 9.74 7.41
CA ILE A 76 -0.27 9.26 8.77
C ILE A 76 1.06 8.75 9.31
N TRP A 77 1.49 9.20 10.49
CA TRP A 77 2.84 8.93 10.95
C TRP A 77 2.95 8.74 12.46
N ILE A 78 4.02 8.06 12.86
CA ILE A 78 4.45 7.90 14.26
C ILE A 78 5.98 8.04 14.35
N GLY A 79 6.48 8.14 15.55
CA GLY A 79 7.91 8.12 15.84
C GLY A 79 8.40 9.37 16.55
N ASN A 80 9.67 9.35 16.88
CA ASN A 80 10.37 10.41 17.59
C ASN A 80 11.88 10.37 17.26
N ASP A 81 12.64 11.29 17.84
CA ASP A 81 14.07 11.43 17.60
C ASP A 81 14.92 10.23 18.03
N ASP A 82 14.44 9.42 18.97
CA ASP A 82 15.19 8.27 19.51
C ASP A 82 14.89 6.97 18.76
N GLU A 83 13.64 6.75 18.38
CA GLU A 83 13.17 5.54 17.70
C GLU A 83 13.19 5.64 16.17
N GLY A 84 13.36 6.85 15.64
CA GLY A 84 13.17 7.17 14.24
C GLY A 84 11.70 7.45 13.92
N TYR A 85 11.42 7.64 12.66
CA TYR A 85 10.11 8.06 12.17
C TYR A 85 9.57 7.06 11.15
N PHE A 86 8.26 6.89 11.17
CA PHE A 86 7.55 6.06 10.21
C PHE A 86 6.34 6.80 9.65
N SER A 87 6.21 6.83 8.32
CA SER A 87 5.08 7.43 7.62
C SER A 87 4.33 6.39 6.80
N SER A 88 3.02 6.53 6.74
CA SER A 88 2.16 5.87 5.76
C SER A 88 1.56 6.94 4.86
N HIS A 89 2.08 7.06 3.65
CA HIS A 89 1.77 8.13 2.70
C HIS A 89 0.82 7.63 1.63
N ARG A 90 -0.40 8.16 1.63
CA ARG A 90 -1.40 7.89 0.59
C ARG A 90 -1.27 8.92 -0.53
N ILE A 91 -1.14 8.42 -1.76
CA ILE A 91 -0.87 9.20 -2.96
C ILE A 91 -1.96 8.92 -3.99
N PHE A 92 -2.51 9.98 -4.57
CA PHE A 92 -3.37 9.89 -5.74
C PHE A 92 -2.56 10.18 -6.99
N THR A 93 -2.51 9.24 -7.90
CA THR A 93 -1.73 9.35 -9.14
C THR A 93 -2.65 9.63 -10.32
N ARG A 94 -2.23 10.53 -11.19
CA ARG A 94 -2.80 10.76 -12.52
C ARG A 94 -1.74 10.57 -13.58
N ALA A 95 -2.13 9.98 -14.73
CA ALA A 95 -1.19 9.75 -15.83
C ALA A 95 -1.95 9.53 -17.15
N THR A 96 -1.25 9.73 -18.28
CA THR A 96 -1.72 9.32 -19.61
C THR A 96 -0.83 8.19 -20.12
N HIS A 97 -1.42 7.07 -20.55
CA HIS A 97 -0.69 5.95 -21.16
C HIS A 97 -0.28 6.37 -22.58
N ALA A 98 0.87 7.04 -22.70
CA ALA A 98 1.32 7.75 -23.89
C ALA A 98 2.37 6.98 -24.71
N ASN A 99 3.10 6.05 -24.12
CA ASN A 99 4.16 5.30 -24.80
C ASN A 99 4.14 3.82 -24.45
N LEU A 100 4.84 3.02 -25.27
CA LEU A 100 5.06 1.60 -25.05
C LEU A 100 5.79 1.36 -23.72
N GLY A 101 5.22 0.45 -22.91
CA GLY A 101 5.77 0.05 -21.62
C GLY A 101 5.25 -1.30 -21.15
N VAL A 102 5.13 -1.47 -19.83
CA VAL A 102 4.71 -2.76 -19.23
C VAL A 102 3.26 -3.13 -19.53
N TYR A 103 2.41 -2.13 -19.82
CA TYR A 103 1.02 -2.34 -20.19
C TYR A 103 0.80 -2.50 -21.71
N GLY A 104 1.85 -2.46 -22.51
CA GLY A 104 1.80 -2.67 -23.96
C GLY A 104 1.81 -1.37 -24.76
N GLU A 105 1.14 -1.39 -25.93
CA GLU A 105 1.08 -0.25 -26.85
C GLU A 105 0.31 0.94 -26.26
N PRO A 106 0.71 2.17 -26.56
CA PRO A 106 0.09 3.36 -26.01
C PRO A 106 -1.40 3.45 -26.41
N THR A 107 -2.25 3.65 -25.42
CA THR A 107 -3.70 3.77 -25.60
C THR A 107 -4.20 5.20 -25.65
N GLY A 108 -3.38 6.17 -25.20
CA GLY A 108 -3.79 7.56 -25.02
C GLY A 108 -4.79 7.78 -23.87
N LYS A 109 -5.13 6.73 -23.11
CA LYS A 109 -6.09 6.81 -22.00
C LYS A 109 -5.49 7.53 -20.80
N LYS A 110 -6.33 8.35 -20.16
CA LYS A 110 -6.02 8.97 -18.86
C LYS A 110 -6.40 8.02 -17.74
N LEU A 111 -5.51 7.88 -16.79
CA LEU A 111 -5.63 6.99 -15.63
C LEU A 111 -5.63 7.79 -14.34
N SER A 112 -6.31 7.25 -13.34
CA SER A 112 -6.15 7.68 -11.95
C SER A 112 -6.16 6.46 -11.04
N TYR A 113 -5.22 6.40 -10.11
CA TYR A 113 -5.08 5.27 -9.18
C TYR A 113 -4.37 5.71 -7.91
N ARG A 114 -4.49 4.92 -6.85
CA ARG A 114 -3.78 5.18 -5.60
C ARG A 114 -2.54 4.32 -5.43
N VAL A 115 -1.63 4.90 -4.68
CA VAL A 115 -0.45 4.22 -4.13
C VAL A 115 -0.40 4.55 -2.65
N ILE A 116 -0.03 3.58 -1.81
CA ILE A 116 0.32 3.84 -0.42
C ILE A 116 1.74 3.34 -0.20
N ALA A 117 2.57 4.23 0.33
CA ALA A 117 3.96 3.98 0.67
C ALA A 117 4.16 4.13 2.18
N ASP A 118 4.53 3.03 2.83
CA ASP A 118 4.98 3.02 4.22
C ASP A 118 6.50 3.16 4.24
N CYS A 119 7.01 4.24 4.86
CA CYS A 119 8.44 4.56 4.86
C CYS A 119 8.97 4.73 6.27
N ALA A 120 9.99 3.95 6.64
CA ALA A 120 10.79 4.19 7.81
C ALA A 120 11.91 5.20 7.49
N CYS A 121 11.99 6.28 8.26
CA CYS A 121 12.84 7.43 7.99
C CYS A 121 13.75 7.77 9.17
N ARG A 122 15.01 8.04 8.91
CA ARG A 122 16.00 8.59 9.86
C ARG A 122 17.12 9.28 9.10
N ASN A 123 17.77 10.24 9.74
CA ASN A 123 18.95 10.91 9.18
C ASN A 123 18.74 11.42 7.75
N ASN A 124 17.58 12.02 7.49
CA ASN A 124 17.21 12.57 6.19
C ASN A 124 17.08 11.53 5.06
N GLN A 125 16.90 10.25 5.40
CA GLN A 125 16.75 9.17 4.43
C GLN A 125 15.61 8.22 4.79
N VAL A 126 14.98 7.66 3.76
CA VAL A 126 14.15 6.46 3.83
C VAL A 126 15.11 5.27 3.89
N TYR A 127 15.01 4.43 4.92
CA TYR A 127 15.88 3.27 5.07
C TYR A 127 15.16 1.91 5.00
N ASP A 128 13.83 1.94 4.96
CA ASP A 128 12.98 0.78 4.75
C ASP A 128 11.64 1.23 4.16
N GLU A 129 11.09 0.51 3.16
CA GLU A 129 9.88 0.90 2.45
C GLU A 129 8.99 -0.30 2.12
N TRP A 130 7.67 -0.11 2.22
CA TRP A 130 6.62 -1.00 1.72
C TRP A 130 5.70 -0.19 0.81
N LEU A 131 5.56 -0.64 -0.42
CA LEU A 131 4.82 0.07 -1.45
C LEU A 131 3.70 -0.81 -2.02
N VAL A 132 2.47 -0.33 -1.95
CA VAL A 132 1.32 -0.96 -2.61
C VAL A 132 0.73 0.00 -3.63
N ARG A 133 0.59 -0.47 -4.87
CA ARG A 133 -0.04 0.27 -5.97
C ARG A 133 -1.32 -0.42 -6.39
N ASP A 134 -2.36 0.34 -6.69
CA ASP A 134 -3.60 -0.19 -7.26
C ASP A 134 -3.42 -0.59 -8.73
N GLN A 135 -2.79 -1.74 -8.94
CA GLN A 135 -2.51 -2.27 -10.26
C GLN A 135 -3.80 -2.65 -11.00
N GLY A 136 -4.80 -3.14 -10.23
CA GLY A 136 -6.11 -3.46 -10.77
C GLY A 136 -6.83 -2.26 -11.37
N ALA A 137 -6.75 -1.09 -10.72
CA ALA A 137 -7.30 0.14 -11.25
C ALA A 137 -6.62 0.57 -12.56
N ILE A 138 -5.29 0.40 -12.65
CA ILE A 138 -4.55 0.73 -13.88
C ILE A 138 -5.02 -0.16 -15.04
N VAL A 139 -4.96 -1.48 -14.87
CA VAL A 139 -5.27 -2.40 -15.97
C VAL A 139 -6.71 -2.28 -16.44
N ARG A 140 -7.69 -2.10 -15.52
CA ARG A 140 -9.10 -1.89 -15.89
C ARG A 140 -9.31 -0.62 -16.69
N GLN A 141 -8.67 0.48 -16.33
CA GLN A 141 -8.78 1.74 -17.07
C GLN A 141 -8.13 1.65 -18.46
N LEU A 142 -7.18 0.72 -18.64
CA LEU A 142 -6.59 0.41 -19.94
C LEU A 142 -7.39 -0.64 -20.77
N ASP A 143 -8.55 -1.10 -20.27
CA ASP A 143 -9.35 -2.20 -20.83
C ASP A 143 -8.60 -3.55 -20.86
N ILE A 144 -7.66 -3.72 -19.94
CA ILE A 144 -6.97 -4.98 -19.73
C ILE A 144 -7.67 -5.73 -18.59
N ASP A 145 -8.07 -6.96 -18.85
CA ASP A 145 -8.63 -7.86 -17.84
C ASP A 145 -7.54 -8.23 -16.81
N PRO A 146 -7.79 -8.05 -15.48
CA PRO A 146 -6.78 -8.32 -14.46
C PRO A 146 -6.24 -9.74 -14.46
N GLN A 147 -7.08 -10.75 -14.75
CA GLN A 147 -6.66 -12.14 -14.83
C GLN A 147 -5.76 -12.40 -16.03
N LYS A 148 -6.09 -11.81 -17.20
CA LYS A 148 -5.22 -11.89 -18.38
C LYS A 148 -3.88 -11.20 -18.17
N TYR A 149 -3.89 -10.07 -17.42
CA TYR A 149 -2.67 -9.38 -17.05
C TYR A 149 -1.80 -10.24 -16.13
N ALA A 150 -2.39 -10.87 -15.10
CA ALA A 150 -1.69 -11.80 -14.23
C ALA A 150 -1.06 -12.97 -15.00
N HIS A 151 -1.81 -13.61 -15.92
CA HIS A 151 -1.28 -14.67 -16.78
C HIS A 151 -0.10 -14.18 -17.65
N LYS A 152 -0.18 -12.94 -18.17
CA LYS A 152 0.92 -12.35 -18.93
C LYS A 152 2.17 -12.18 -18.07
N LEU A 153 2.05 -11.67 -16.83
CA LEU A 153 3.18 -11.54 -15.92
C LEU A 153 3.86 -12.88 -15.67
N ILE A 154 3.08 -13.95 -15.41
CA ILE A 154 3.63 -15.31 -15.25
C ILE A 154 4.40 -15.76 -16.50
N GLN A 155 3.88 -15.50 -17.69
CA GLN A 155 4.56 -15.85 -18.95
C GLN A 155 5.86 -15.04 -19.15
N ASP A 156 5.82 -13.74 -18.85
CA ASP A 156 6.97 -12.85 -18.98
C ASP A 156 8.10 -13.22 -18.00
N GLU A 157 7.77 -13.78 -16.83
CA GLU A 157 8.75 -14.33 -15.86
C GLU A 157 9.30 -15.72 -16.28
N GLY A 158 8.77 -16.33 -17.32
CA GLY A 158 9.22 -17.62 -17.83
C GLY A 158 8.38 -18.82 -17.38
N GLY A 159 7.18 -18.59 -16.89
CA GLY A 159 6.22 -19.60 -16.45
C GLY A 159 6.15 -19.75 -14.92
N ILE A 160 5.16 -20.51 -14.46
CA ILE A 160 4.82 -20.64 -13.03
C ILE A 160 5.99 -21.08 -12.15
N ASP A 161 6.89 -21.92 -12.66
CA ASP A 161 8.06 -22.41 -11.92
C ASP A 161 9.19 -21.38 -11.81
N LYS A 162 9.07 -20.25 -12.50
CA LYS A 162 10.04 -19.16 -12.53
C LYS A 162 9.53 -17.88 -11.87
N CYS A 163 8.25 -17.85 -11.50
CA CYS A 163 7.66 -16.70 -10.86
C CYS A 163 8.36 -16.36 -9.55
N THR A 164 8.48 -15.07 -9.28
CA THR A 164 8.98 -14.56 -8.02
C THR A 164 8.13 -15.09 -6.87
N ILE A 165 8.77 -15.74 -5.89
CA ILE A 165 8.09 -16.16 -4.68
C ILE A 165 7.71 -14.91 -3.89
N PRO A 166 6.42 -14.75 -3.53
CA PRO A 166 6.00 -13.60 -2.75
C PRO A 166 6.79 -13.49 -1.45
N PHE A 167 7.13 -12.27 -1.06
CA PHE A 167 7.67 -11.99 0.25
C PHE A 167 6.67 -12.46 1.30
N ASN A 168 7.09 -13.35 2.19
CA ASN A 168 6.33 -13.78 3.35
C ASN A 168 7.18 -13.66 4.62
N GLN A 169 6.56 -13.81 5.78
CA GLN A 169 7.22 -13.72 7.09
C GLN A 169 8.38 -14.72 7.27
N ASN A 170 8.42 -15.79 6.47
CA ASN A 170 9.45 -16.82 6.51
C ASN A 170 10.57 -16.56 5.49
N THR A 171 10.44 -15.57 4.63
CA THR A 171 11.52 -15.16 3.74
C THR A 171 12.60 -14.53 4.60
N PRO A 172 13.81 -15.08 4.68
CA PRO A 172 14.89 -14.49 5.46
C PRO A 172 15.06 -13.04 5.02
N ASN A 173 15.05 -12.13 5.97
CA ASN A 173 15.46 -10.77 5.72
C ASN A 173 16.97 -10.79 5.47
N GLU A 174 17.41 -11.03 4.26
CA GLU A 174 18.79 -10.83 3.82
C GLU A 174 19.15 -9.34 3.74
N VAL A 175 18.49 -8.54 4.58
CA VAL A 175 18.74 -7.11 4.68
C VAL A 175 19.95 -6.90 5.56
N PRO A 176 20.90 -6.05 5.19
CA PRO A 176 22.00 -5.65 6.09
C PRO A 176 21.44 -5.20 7.43
N SER A 177 22.05 -5.67 8.51
CA SER A 177 21.57 -5.53 9.90
C SER A 177 21.35 -4.11 10.40
N ASP A 178 21.85 -3.12 9.68
CA ASP A 178 21.76 -1.67 10.01
C ASP A 178 20.61 -0.94 9.33
N GLY A 179 19.79 -1.64 8.55
CA GLY A 179 18.71 -1.07 7.73
C GLY A 179 17.30 -1.56 8.02
N ILE A 180 17.07 -2.45 8.99
CA ILE A 180 15.72 -2.99 9.25
C ILE A 180 14.96 -2.09 10.22
N TYR A 181 13.78 -1.66 9.81
CA TYR A 181 12.85 -0.98 10.70
C TYR A 181 12.23 -1.98 11.69
N THR A 182 12.32 -1.67 12.98
CA THR A 182 11.63 -2.40 14.03
C THR A 182 10.46 -1.54 14.53
N PRO A 183 9.21 -2.01 14.40
CA PRO A 183 8.06 -1.26 14.88
C PRO A 183 8.15 -0.99 16.38
N PRO A 184 7.82 0.22 16.85
CA PRO A 184 7.77 0.51 18.28
C PRO A 184 6.64 -0.27 18.95
N ILE A 185 6.82 -0.61 20.22
CA ILE A 185 5.77 -1.24 21.02
C ILE A 185 4.75 -0.16 21.42
N ILE A 186 3.55 -0.24 20.85
CA ILE A 186 2.46 0.66 21.16
C ILE A 186 1.73 0.11 22.41
N SER A 187 1.96 0.73 23.56
CA SER A 187 1.47 0.25 24.86
C SER A 187 0.22 0.96 25.39
N LYS A 188 -0.21 2.05 24.77
CA LYS A 188 -1.38 2.82 25.20
C LYS A 188 -2.50 2.71 24.16
N GLU A 189 -3.74 2.62 24.65
CA GLU A 189 -4.94 2.71 23.81
C GLU A 189 -4.90 3.97 22.93
N ASN A 190 -5.10 3.80 21.65
CA ASN A 190 -5.12 4.88 20.67
C ASN A 190 -5.96 4.45 19.45
N ILE A 191 -6.19 5.38 18.54
CA ILE A 191 -7.04 5.12 17.37
C ILE A 191 -6.45 4.06 16.41
N GLY A 192 -5.11 3.93 16.37
CA GLY A 192 -4.43 2.90 15.57
C GLY A 192 -4.71 1.49 16.09
N ILE A 193 -4.57 1.25 17.40
CA ILE A 193 -4.94 -0.02 18.04
C ILE A 193 -6.42 -0.32 17.80
N ARG A 194 -7.28 0.69 18.00
CA ARG A 194 -8.72 0.52 17.76
C ARG A 194 -9.01 0.08 16.31
N TYR A 195 -8.35 0.69 15.32
CA TYR A 195 -8.55 0.30 13.93
C TYR A 195 -8.01 -1.11 13.64
N ALA A 196 -6.86 -1.46 14.18
CA ALA A 196 -6.29 -2.81 14.07
C ALA A 196 -7.25 -3.88 14.64
N GLU A 197 -7.87 -3.62 15.80
CA GLU A 197 -8.86 -4.53 16.39
C GLU A 197 -10.14 -4.63 15.54
N ILE A 198 -10.59 -3.53 14.93
CA ILE A 198 -11.73 -3.56 13.99
C ILE A 198 -11.42 -4.47 12.79
N LEU A 199 -10.23 -4.34 12.18
CA LEU A 199 -9.82 -5.20 11.08
C LEU A 199 -9.74 -6.67 11.52
N LYS A 200 -9.17 -6.97 12.68
CA LYS A 200 -9.16 -8.34 13.22
C LYS A 200 -10.57 -8.93 13.38
N GLN A 201 -11.52 -8.14 13.91
CA GLN A 201 -12.91 -8.56 14.02
C GLN A 201 -13.54 -8.86 12.65
N ILE A 202 -13.27 -8.03 11.64
CA ILE A 202 -13.75 -8.23 10.27
C ILE A 202 -13.17 -9.54 9.70
N PHE A 203 -11.85 -9.75 9.81
CA PHE A 203 -11.20 -10.97 9.32
C PHE A 203 -11.54 -12.21 10.12
N SER A 204 -12.04 -12.08 11.35
CA SER A 204 -12.60 -13.17 12.15
C SER A 204 -14.09 -13.42 11.89
N ASN A 205 -14.66 -12.77 10.86
CA ASN A 205 -16.08 -12.89 10.51
C ASN A 205 -17.06 -12.51 11.65
N GLU A 206 -16.68 -11.54 12.50
CA GLU A 206 -17.61 -11.00 13.49
C GLU A 206 -18.72 -10.21 12.79
N THR A 207 -19.91 -10.79 12.71
CA THR A 207 -21.07 -10.32 11.92
C THR A 207 -21.52 -8.86 12.18
N ASN A 208 -21.11 -8.27 13.31
CA ASN A 208 -21.49 -6.94 13.70
C ASN A 208 -20.33 -5.93 13.69
N ALA A 209 -19.13 -6.33 13.30
CA ALA A 209 -17.92 -5.47 13.36
C ALA A 209 -18.12 -4.17 12.59
N ILE A 210 -18.58 -4.23 11.35
CA ILE A 210 -18.84 -3.05 10.51
C ILE A 210 -20.00 -2.22 11.07
N LYS A 211 -21.10 -2.86 11.45
CA LYS A 211 -22.26 -2.15 12.02
C LYS A 211 -21.94 -1.34 13.27
N LYS A 212 -21.04 -1.85 14.13
CA LYS A 212 -20.65 -1.18 15.39
C LYS A 212 -19.63 -0.08 15.19
N ASN A 213 -18.70 -0.24 14.25
CA ASN A 213 -17.50 0.58 14.18
C ASN A 213 -17.48 1.57 13.01
N TYR A 214 -18.35 1.41 12.01
CA TYR A 214 -18.39 2.30 10.84
C TYR A 214 -19.58 3.26 10.92
N ASP A 215 -19.41 4.47 10.41
CA ASP A 215 -20.52 5.41 10.21
C ASP A 215 -21.52 4.83 9.19
N ARG A 216 -22.80 5.19 9.30
CA ARG A 216 -23.81 4.78 8.31
C ARG A 216 -23.53 5.29 6.91
N ALA A 217 -22.91 6.46 6.82
CA ALA A 217 -22.53 7.12 5.57
C ALA A 217 -21.02 6.98 5.28
N ILE A 218 -20.42 5.83 5.64
CA ILE A 218 -19.04 5.49 5.30
C ILE A 218 -18.83 5.55 3.79
N GLN A 219 -17.70 6.11 3.36
CA GLN A 219 -17.16 5.96 2.03
C GLN A 219 -15.89 5.14 2.10
N GLN A 220 -15.81 4.06 1.33
CA GLN A 220 -14.65 3.17 1.27
C GLN A 220 -14.11 3.14 -0.14
N GLU A 221 -12.85 3.57 -0.30
CA GLU A 221 -12.09 3.37 -1.54
C GLU A 221 -11.48 1.98 -1.53
N GLN A 222 -11.78 1.20 -2.55
CA GLN A 222 -11.46 -0.22 -2.68
C GLN A 222 -10.45 -0.44 -3.80
N PRO A 223 -9.66 -1.54 -3.76
CA PRO A 223 -8.78 -1.93 -4.86
C PRO A 223 -9.52 -2.08 -6.18
N GLY A 224 -8.83 -1.84 -7.29
CA GLY A 224 -9.44 -1.88 -8.62
C GLY A 224 -10.12 -0.58 -9.05
N GLY A 225 -9.97 0.50 -8.25
CA GLY A 225 -10.58 1.80 -8.51
C GLY A 225 -12.06 1.87 -8.17
N PHE A 226 -12.56 0.99 -7.31
CA PHE A 226 -13.96 0.98 -6.86
C PHE A 226 -14.15 1.84 -5.62
N THR A 227 -15.38 2.33 -5.43
CA THR A 227 -15.80 3.06 -4.24
C THR A 227 -17.08 2.43 -3.71
N GLY A 228 -17.08 2.05 -2.44
CA GLY A 228 -18.25 1.56 -1.72
C GLY A 228 -18.86 2.66 -0.84
N HIS A 229 -20.19 2.75 -0.83
CA HIS A 229 -20.94 3.70 -0.03
C HIS A 229 -21.88 3.01 0.96
N GLY A 230 -21.76 3.42 2.22
CA GLY A 230 -22.56 2.85 3.29
C GLY A 230 -22.08 1.48 3.75
N ARG A 231 -22.62 1.05 4.89
CA ARG A 231 -22.17 -0.19 5.57
C ARG A 231 -22.43 -1.46 4.76
N GLU A 232 -23.45 -1.48 3.91
CA GLU A 232 -23.83 -2.67 3.14
C GLU A 232 -22.77 -3.00 2.08
N GLU A 233 -22.34 -2.00 1.31
CA GLU A 233 -21.29 -2.20 0.28
C GLU A 233 -19.95 -2.52 0.91
N VAL A 234 -19.59 -1.86 2.02
CA VAL A 234 -18.37 -2.19 2.80
C VAL A 234 -18.42 -3.63 3.33
N THR A 235 -19.58 -4.08 3.82
CA THR A 235 -19.78 -5.46 4.30
C THR A 235 -19.63 -6.44 3.13
N THR A 236 -20.22 -6.14 1.99
CA THR A 236 -20.13 -6.97 0.78
C THR A 236 -18.68 -7.10 0.33
N PHE A 237 -17.93 -5.99 0.26
CA PHE A 237 -16.51 -6.01 -0.11
C PHE A 237 -15.69 -6.93 0.79
N TRP A 238 -15.74 -6.73 2.12
CA TRP A 238 -14.97 -7.55 3.05
C TRP A 238 -15.39 -9.02 3.04
N ASN A 239 -16.69 -9.30 3.01
CA ASN A 239 -17.19 -10.66 2.99
C ASN A 239 -16.76 -11.41 1.73
N THR A 240 -16.84 -10.80 0.54
CA THR A 240 -16.43 -11.44 -0.70
C THR A 240 -14.93 -11.65 -0.78
N PHE A 241 -14.13 -10.70 -0.24
CA PHE A 241 -12.68 -10.85 -0.14
C PHE A 241 -12.31 -12.00 0.81
N ILE A 242 -12.81 -12.00 2.04
CA ILE A 242 -12.49 -13.01 3.06
C ILE A 242 -12.98 -14.40 2.64
N SER A 243 -14.14 -14.50 1.99
CA SER A 243 -14.69 -15.77 1.51
C SER A 243 -13.81 -16.46 0.47
N ALA A 244 -12.93 -15.74 -0.22
CA ALA A 244 -11.94 -16.33 -1.12
C ALA A 244 -10.81 -17.05 -0.38
N PHE A 245 -10.58 -16.70 0.90
CA PHE A 245 -9.44 -17.14 1.70
C PHE A 245 -9.84 -17.68 3.09
N PRO A 246 -10.77 -18.65 3.20
CA PRO A 246 -11.29 -19.10 4.50
C PRO A 246 -10.22 -19.73 5.39
N ASP A 247 -9.16 -20.29 4.79
CA ASP A 247 -8.07 -21.00 5.50
C ASP A 247 -6.81 -20.12 5.64
N SER A 248 -6.94 -18.81 5.50
CA SER A 248 -5.81 -17.89 5.57
C SER A 248 -5.58 -17.32 6.96
N LYS A 249 -4.34 -16.89 7.20
CA LYS A 249 -3.93 -16.18 8.41
C LYS A 249 -3.83 -14.68 8.10
N PHE A 250 -4.62 -13.87 8.80
CA PHE A 250 -4.50 -12.42 8.81
C PHE A 250 -3.52 -11.97 9.89
N THR A 251 -2.63 -11.04 9.57
CA THR A 251 -1.64 -10.50 10.50
C THR A 251 -1.57 -8.98 10.37
N ILE A 252 -1.58 -8.27 11.50
CA ILE A 252 -1.24 -6.85 11.56
C ILE A 252 0.27 -6.73 11.58
N GLU A 253 0.82 -6.06 10.59
CA GLU A 253 2.28 -5.89 10.40
C GLU A 253 2.79 -4.56 10.98
N HIS A 254 1.99 -3.50 10.86
CA HIS A 254 2.35 -2.17 11.37
C HIS A 254 1.12 -1.33 11.70
N ILE A 255 1.25 -0.46 12.68
CA ILE A 255 0.22 0.49 13.12
C ILE A 255 0.82 1.89 13.14
N SER A 256 0.22 2.82 12.39
CA SER A 256 0.48 4.26 12.49
C SER A 256 -0.81 5.00 12.80
N TYR A 257 -0.73 6.15 13.45
CA TYR A 257 -1.91 6.94 13.77
C TYR A 257 -1.56 8.40 14.03
N THR A 258 -2.54 9.28 13.82
CA THR A 258 -2.48 10.68 14.19
C THR A 258 -3.74 11.08 14.95
N GLU A 259 -3.58 11.71 16.11
CA GLU A 259 -4.65 12.22 16.96
C GLU A 259 -4.31 13.67 17.34
N GLU A 260 -4.69 14.60 16.47
CA GLU A 260 -4.44 16.02 16.65
C GLU A 260 -5.71 16.73 17.12
N LYS A 261 -5.51 17.73 17.98
CA LYS A 261 -6.63 18.53 18.48
C LYS A 261 -7.38 19.23 17.34
N ASN A 262 -8.70 19.09 17.32
CA ASN A 262 -9.60 19.67 16.32
C ASN A 262 -9.47 19.08 14.90
N GLN A 263 -8.83 17.95 14.75
CA GLN A 263 -8.79 17.19 13.50
C GLN A 263 -9.45 15.82 13.68
N ALA A 264 -9.86 15.21 12.60
CA ALA A 264 -10.31 13.82 12.62
C ALA A 264 -9.12 12.92 12.97
N SER A 265 -9.33 11.99 13.91
CA SER A 265 -8.33 10.97 14.21
C SER A 265 -8.17 10.03 13.01
N LYS A 266 -6.94 9.69 12.68
CA LYS A 266 -6.60 8.86 11.53
C LYS A 266 -5.72 7.70 11.95
N ALA A 267 -5.88 6.56 11.27
CA ALA A 267 -5.05 5.39 11.48
C ALA A 267 -4.66 4.76 10.13
N ALA A 268 -3.45 4.23 10.08
CA ALA A 268 -2.94 3.46 8.96
C ALA A 268 -2.46 2.10 9.48
N ILE A 269 -2.93 1.04 8.85
CA ILE A 269 -2.59 -0.34 9.21
C ILE A 269 -2.00 -1.02 7.97
N ARG A 270 -0.75 -1.50 8.08
CA ARG A 270 -0.22 -2.48 7.13
C ARG A 270 -0.53 -3.86 7.68
N TRP A 271 -1.03 -4.71 6.80
CA TRP A 271 -1.45 -6.06 7.13
C TRP A 271 -1.05 -7.05 6.05
N SER A 272 -0.99 -8.32 6.42
CA SER A 272 -0.81 -9.41 5.47
C SER A 272 -1.89 -10.47 5.63
N LEU A 273 -2.20 -11.15 4.51
CA LEU A 273 -3.03 -12.34 4.46
C LEU A 273 -2.24 -13.44 3.77
N VAL A 274 -2.08 -14.58 4.45
CA VAL A 274 -1.30 -15.72 3.94
C VAL A 274 -2.12 -16.99 4.04
N GLY A 275 -2.31 -17.66 2.91
CA GLY A 275 -3.06 -18.92 2.86
C GLY A 275 -3.46 -19.30 1.44
N PRO A 276 -4.16 -20.43 1.25
CA PRO A 276 -4.62 -20.85 -0.06
C PRO A 276 -5.86 -20.05 -0.49
N HIS A 277 -6.00 -19.81 -1.80
CA HIS A 277 -7.26 -19.39 -2.40
C HIS A 277 -8.20 -20.60 -2.46
N SER A 278 -8.81 -20.96 -1.32
CA SER A 278 -9.61 -22.20 -1.13
C SER A 278 -11.12 -21.96 -1.15
N GLY A 279 -11.57 -20.70 -1.17
CA GLY A 279 -12.98 -20.33 -1.14
C GLY A 279 -13.46 -19.59 -2.38
N LYS A 280 -14.77 -19.47 -2.52
CA LYS A 280 -15.40 -18.63 -3.55
C LYS A 280 -15.58 -17.21 -3.02
N GLY A 281 -15.19 -16.23 -3.83
CA GLY A 281 -15.29 -14.82 -3.48
C GLY A 281 -14.91 -13.92 -4.64
N SER A 282 -14.19 -12.86 -4.35
CA SER A 282 -13.80 -11.83 -5.32
C SER A 282 -12.95 -12.34 -6.49
N PHE A 283 -12.29 -13.50 -6.34
CA PHE A 283 -11.33 -14.04 -7.31
C PHE A 283 -11.82 -15.31 -8.02
N GLY A 284 -13.13 -15.50 -8.12
CA GLY A 284 -13.73 -16.59 -8.90
C GLY A 284 -13.71 -17.94 -8.18
N ASN A 285 -13.44 -19.02 -8.95
CA ASN A 285 -13.39 -20.35 -8.40
C ASN A 285 -12.05 -20.61 -7.70
N PRO A 286 -12.07 -21.38 -6.56
CA PRO A 286 -10.86 -21.70 -5.83
C PRO A 286 -9.79 -22.36 -6.71
N SER A 287 -8.58 -21.81 -6.67
CA SER A 287 -7.40 -22.39 -7.34
C SER A 287 -6.59 -23.30 -6.42
N ASN A 288 -6.80 -23.19 -5.10
CA ASN A 288 -5.98 -23.78 -4.04
C ASN A 288 -4.48 -23.37 -4.09
N ALA A 289 -4.14 -22.38 -4.90
CA ALA A 289 -2.79 -21.83 -4.93
C ALA A 289 -2.49 -21.08 -3.62
N PRO A 290 -1.25 -21.15 -3.11
CA PRO A 290 -0.83 -20.32 -1.98
C PRO A 290 -0.79 -18.86 -2.42
N VAL A 291 -1.35 -17.98 -1.58
CA VAL A 291 -1.42 -16.55 -1.82
C VAL A 291 -0.81 -15.79 -0.65
N TYR A 292 -0.07 -14.75 -0.96
CA TYR A 292 0.36 -13.72 -0.03
C TYR A 292 -0.21 -12.38 -0.49
N VAL A 293 -1.00 -11.75 0.36
CA VAL A 293 -1.52 -10.40 0.13
C VAL A 293 -0.84 -9.42 1.08
N MET A 294 -0.18 -8.42 0.54
CA MET A 294 0.25 -7.23 1.27
C MET A 294 -0.83 -6.16 1.12
N GLY A 295 -1.44 -5.76 2.22
CA GLY A 295 -2.44 -4.71 2.23
C GLY A 295 -2.05 -3.55 3.14
N ILE A 296 -2.48 -2.34 2.75
CA ILE A 296 -2.39 -1.14 3.60
C ILE A 296 -3.77 -0.50 3.61
N SER A 297 -4.28 -0.23 4.81
CA SER A 297 -5.59 0.40 4.99
C SER A 297 -5.45 1.67 5.81
N HIS A 298 -6.07 2.76 5.36
CA HIS A 298 -6.19 4.02 6.08
C HIS A 298 -7.63 4.24 6.51
N ALA A 299 -7.84 4.72 7.72
CA ALA A 299 -9.16 5.08 8.22
C ALA A 299 -9.16 6.48 8.82
N GLU A 300 -10.20 7.24 8.54
CA GLU A 300 -10.53 8.49 9.17
C GLU A 300 -11.78 8.32 10.03
N PHE A 301 -11.68 8.71 11.30
CA PHE A 301 -12.73 8.53 12.28
C PHE A 301 -13.55 9.81 12.45
N GLY A 302 -14.83 9.66 12.25
CA GLY A 302 -15.83 10.67 12.63
C GLY A 302 -16.45 10.36 14.00
N PRO A 303 -17.41 11.19 14.44
CA PRO A 303 -18.05 11.02 15.76
C PRO A 303 -18.82 9.69 15.93
N ARG A 304 -19.16 9.02 14.84
CA ARG A 304 -19.96 7.78 14.84
C ARG A 304 -19.21 6.56 14.33
N GLY A 305 -17.88 6.60 14.32
CA GLY A 305 -17.01 5.53 13.83
C GLY A 305 -16.25 5.91 12.56
N ILE A 306 -15.76 4.92 11.84
CA ILE A 306 -14.99 5.13 10.60
C ILE A 306 -15.91 5.81 9.55
N LYS A 307 -15.48 6.99 9.10
CA LYS A 307 -16.21 7.83 8.16
C LYS A 307 -15.71 7.70 6.74
N ASN A 308 -14.39 7.59 6.59
CA ASN A 308 -13.71 7.31 5.33
C ASN A 308 -12.70 6.20 5.55
N GLU A 309 -12.58 5.30 4.60
CA GLU A 309 -11.61 4.22 4.61
C GLU A 309 -11.02 4.03 3.21
N TRP A 310 -9.73 3.77 3.15
CA TRP A 310 -9.00 3.42 1.93
C TRP A 310 -8.36 2.07 2.16
N VAL A 311 -8.74 1.09 1.38
CA VAL A 311 -8.16 -0.25 1.41
C VAL A 311 -7.38 -0.46 0.13
N LEU A 312 -6.11 -0.81 0.23
CA LEU A 312 -5.27 -1.01 -0.93
C LEU A 312 -4.48 -2.32 -0.82
N PHE A 313 -4.60 -3.15 -1.82
CA PHE A 313 -3.76 -4.30 -2.14
C PHE A 313 -3.72 -4.48 -3.66
N ASP A 314 -2.72 -5.17 -4.15
CA ASP A 314 -2.63 -5.49 -5.58
C ASP A 314 -3.41 -6.78 -5.88
N GLU A 315 -4.56 -6.64 -6.50
CA GLU A 315 -5.39 -7.79 -6.87
C GLU A 315 -4.80 -8.61 -8.03
N THR A 316 -3.93 -8.03 -8.86
CA THR A 316 -3.33 -8.72 -9.99
C THR A 316 -2.33 -9.80 -9.58
N ILE A 317 -1.86 -9.75 -8.34
CA ILE A 317 -0.99 -10.79 -7.75
C ILE A 317 -1.80 -12.01 -7.28
N ILE A 318 -3.10 -11.84 -7.08
CA ILE A 318 -3.99 -12.88 -6.56
C ILE A 318 -4.55 -13.76 -7.69
N TRP A 319 -4.77 -13.17 -8.87
CA TRP A 319 -5.25 -13.88 -10.06
C TRP A 319 -4.21 -14.83 -10.63
#